data_6692d7be36091e6cc74a32400764d28c
#
_entry.id   6692d7be36091e6cc74a32400764d28c
#
_cell.length_a   1.000
_cell.length_b   1.000
_cell.length_c   1.000
_cell.angle_alpha   90.00
_cell.angle_beta   90.00
_cell.angle_gamma   90.00
#
_symmetry.space_group_name_H-M   'P 1'
#
loop_
_entity.id
_entity.type
_entity.pdbx_description
1 polymer ?
#
loop_
_entity_poly.entity_id
_entity_poly.type
_entity_poly.pdbx_seq_one_letter_code
_entity_poly.pdbx_strand_id
1 'polypeptide(L)'
;MISIFKRAALLSVSVFLSAVVFSQSGTGHGRIRVTADGHFLEYSDGTPFFWLGDTGWELFSKLKKEEIENYLDNRKAKGFNVIQCVILRRTADRYGDFPLHNNDPEKPVERYFALVDWVVKKAQEKNMILAILPCWGDMVTGIRSKVAPIFDEANAYAFGRYLGKRYKNYPNIIWVAGGDNPAFVDSADWRPIFRSMIKGIRTGTGNEALITYHPWGENSSTVYWKDENTLDFNMMQSGHRTHDLPVWEWVKRDRSYMPAKPVLDGEPNYEDHPVNWDNKNGYFRAYDVRKQLYRSVFSGACGVTYGHHAIWQFYSKTDKKPIAYADRYWTEALDRPGAFQAGYLKNLIASRTINDRIPDQSIIEAGQGEKGEYITAFHGADSNYAMIYLPVGKKIGINPSSIKGSKIVAWWFNPKNDKAIRIGLFVKKRTMSFIPPDTGDGSDWVLVLDNANKRFNAPGRPAS
;
A
#
# COMPACT_ATOMS: atom_id res chain seq x y z
N MET A 1 19.72 -49.59 75.29
CA MET A 1 18.82 -49.64 74.13
C MET A 1 18.82 -48.27 73.46
N ILE A 2 19.64 -48.09 72.42
CA ILE A 2 19.84 -46.80 71.74
C ILE A 2 19.22 -46.95 70.35
N SER A 3 18.19 -46.16 70.07
CA SER A 3 17.50 -46.07 68.79
C SER A 3 18.20 -45.05 67.89
N ILE A 4 18.64 -45.54 66.69
CA ILE A 4 19.25 -44.73 65.66
C ILE A 4 18.20 -44.33 64.65
N PHE A 5 17.88 -43.02 64.60
CA PHE A 5 17.04 -42.43 63.52
C PHE A 5 17.93 -42.14 62.31
N LYS A 6 17.70 -42.81 61.18
CA LYS A 6 18.24 -42.46 59.87
C LYS A 6 17.37 -41.35 59.25
N ARG A 7 17.91 -40.17 59.05
CA ARG A 7 17.33 -39.14 58.23
C ARG A 7 17.69 -39.41 56.75
N ALA A 8 16.72 -39.62 55.91
CA ALA A 8 16.86 -39.65 54.47
C ALA A 8 16.74 -38.20 53.94
N ALA A 9 17.80 -37.69 53.32
CA ALA A 9 17.77 -36.41 52.62
C ALA A 9 17.26 -36.63 51.18
N LEU A 10 16.09 -36.10 50.85
CA LEU A 10 15.62 -35.98 49.48
C LEU A 10 16.35 -34.83 48.83
N LEU A 11 17.22 -35.10 47.84
CA LEU A 11 17.69 -34.10 46.88
C LEU A 11 16.61 -33.88 45.80
N SER A 12 15.96 -32.73 45.85
CA SER A 12 15.12 -32.27 44.71
C SER A 12 16.01 -31.61 43.67
N VAL A 13 16.18 -32.30 42.55
CA VAL A 13 16.82 -31.73 41.35
C VAL A 13 15.80 -30.83 40.64
N SER A 14 15.89 -29.52 40.81
CA SER A 14 15.11 -28.57 40.02
C SER A 14 15.72 -28.44 38.63
N VAL A 15 15.10 -29.05 37.64
CA VAL A 15 15.41 -28.84 36.21
C VAL A 15 14.88 -27.47 35.84
N PHE A 16 15.74 -26.45 35.75
CA PHE A 16 15.43 -25.18 35.13
C PHE A 16 15.33 -25.40 33.61
N LEU A 17 14.12 -25.55 33.07
CA LEU A 17 13.87 -25.35 31.65
C LEU A 17 14.06 -23.86 31.35
N SER A 18 15.21 -23.50 30.80
CA SER A 18 15.42 -22.19 30.21
C SER A 18 14.54 -22.11 28.96
N ALA A 19 13.35 -21.52 29.08
CA ALA A 19 12.59 -21.09 27.94
C ALA A 19 13.42 -20.02 27.22
N VAL A 20 14.00 -20.36 26.09
CA VAL A 20 14.59 -19.39 25.17
C VAL A 20 13.43 -18.57 24.63
N VAL A 21 13.15 -17.46 25.28
CA VAL A 21 12.25 -16.43 24.73
C VAL A 21 12.98 -15.86 23.54
N PHE A 22 12.65 -16.35 22.35
CA PHE A 22 12.96 -15.63 21.11
C PHE A 22 12.28 -14.25 21.23
N SER A 23 13.05 -13.23 21.51
CA SER A 23 12.64 -11.84 21.36
C SER A 23 12.16 -11.69 19.91
N GLN A 24 10.85 -11.62 19.68
CA GLN A 24 10.27 -11.23 18.40
C GLN A 24 10.57 -9.74 18.21
N SER A 25 11.74 -9.42 17.71
CA SER A 25 12.05 -8.10 17.18
C SER A 25 11.37 -7.99 15.82
N GLY A 26 10.27 -7.24 15.75
CA GLY A 26 9.62 -6.89 14.48
C GLY A 26 8.11 -7.13 14.47
N THR A 27 7.35 -6.10 14.23
CA THR A 27 5.88 -6.02 14.21
C THR A 27 5.21 -6.62 15.45
N GLY A 28 5.30 -5.94 16.58
CA GLY A 28 4.64 -6.34 17.84
C GLY A 28 3.11 -6.51 17.75
N HIS A 29 2.51 -6.15 16.62
CA HIS A 29 1.07 -6.17 16.35
C HIS A 29 0.59 -7.42 15.56
N GLY A 30 1.49 -8.31 15.14
CA GLY A 30 1.13 -9.52 14.39
C GLY A 30 0.91 -9.29 12.88
N ARG A 31 0.14 -10.19 12.25
CA ARG A 31 -0.18 -10.13 10.81
C ARG A 31 -1.22 -9.07 10.49
N ILE A 32 -1.22 -8.61 9.25
CA ILE A 32 -2.30 -7.78 8.70
C ILE A 32 -3.49 -8.67 8.32
N ARG A 33 -4.70 -8.18 8.62
CA ARG A 33 -5.96 -8.79 8.22
C ARG A 33 -6.97 -7.73 7.76
N VAL A 34 -8.06 -8.16 7.17
CA VAL A 34 -9.20 -7.30 6.82
C VAL A 34 -10.01 -7.01 8.08
N THR A 35 -10.46 -5.77 8.25
CA THR A 35 -11.38 -5.37 9.33
C THR A 35 -12.73 -6.08 9.22
N ALA A 36 -13.46 -6.18 10.32
CA ALA A 36 -14.75 -6.88 10.37
C ALA A 36 -15.82 -6.28 9.44
N ASP A 37 -15.75 -4.96 9.16
CA ASP A 37 -16.63 -4.28 8.22
C ASP A 37 -16.23 -4.48 6.74
N GLY A 38 -15.09 -5.11 6.48
CA GLY A 38 -14.59 -5.41 5.14
C GLY A 38 -14.01 -4.21 4.39
N HIS A 39 -13.84 -3.04 5.00
CA HIS A 39 -13.45 -1.83 4.28
C HIS A 39 -12.00 -1.41 4.47
N PHE A 40 -11.33 -1.89 5.52
CA PHE A 40 -9.98 -1.46 5.86
C PHE A 40 -9.09 -2.63 6.24
N LEU A 41 -7.86 -2.31 6.58
CA LEU A 41 -6.86 -3.26 7.06
C LEU A 41 -6.50 -2.93 8.52
N GLU A 42 -6.22 -3.97 9.29
CA GLU A 42 -5.76 -3.85 10.67
C GLU A 42 -4.73 -4.94 10.97
N TYR A 43 -3.95 -4.76 12.01
CA TYR A 43 -3.14 -5.84 12.57
C TYR A 43 -4.02 -6.85 13.33
N SER A 44 -3.49 -8.05 13.56
CA SER A 44 -4.24 -9.12 14.25
C SER A 44 -4.63 -8.77 15.69
N ASP A 45 -3.96 -7.81 16.32
CA ASP A 45 -4.32 -7.25 17.63
C ASP A 45 -5.39 -6.13 17.58
N GLY A 46 -5.90 -5.81 16.39
CA GLY A 46 -6.90 -4.76 16.17
C GLY A 46 -6.32 -3.36 15.95
N THR A 47 -4.99 -3.19 16.00
CA THR A 47 -4.38 -1.90 15.68
C THR A 47 -4.63 -1.53 14.22
N PRO A 48 -5.16 -0.34 13.91
CA PRO A 48 -5.44 0.09 12.54
C PRO A 48 -4.19 0.10 11.66
N PHE A 49 -4.33 -0.35 10.41
CA PHE A 49 -3.27 -0.33 9.41
C PHE A 49 -3.66 0.53 8.22
N PHE A 50 -2.97 1.67 8.04
CA PHE A 50 -3.06 2.45 6.82
C PHE A 50 -1.92 2.06 5.88
N TRP A 51 -2.25 1.51 4.71
CA TRP A 51 -1.25 1.16 3.70
C TRP A 51 -0.68 2.43 3.06
N LEU A 52 0.59 2.73 3.32
CA LEU A 52 1.38 3.67 2.54
C LEU A 52 2.54 2.90 1.92
N GLY A 53 2.35 2.49 0.66
CA GLY A 53 3.33 1.70 -0.10
C GLY A 53 4.26 2.55 -0.96
N ASP A 54 5.46 2.00 -1.25
CA ASP A 54 6.33 2.46 -2.33
C ASP A 54 6.58 1.33 -3.32
N THR A 55 6.83 1.69 -4.57
CA THR A 55 7.01 0.74 -5.67
C THR A 55 8.50 0.48 -5.94
N GLY A 56 8.94 -0.71 -5.63
CA GLY A 56 10.30 -1.20 -5.88
C GLY A 56 10.30 -2.53 -6.63
N TRP A 57 9.72 -2.57 -7.85
CA TRP A 57 9.52 -3.82 -8.60
C TRP A 57 10.79 -4.63 -8.78
N GLU A 58 11.92 -3.97 -9.04
CA GLU A 58 13.20 -4.61 -9.32
C GLU A 58 14.12 -4.76 -8.07
N LEU A 59 13.54 -4.69 -6.85
CA LEU A 59 14.29 -4.68 -5.59
C LEU A 59 15.32 -5.83 -5.50
N PHE A 60 14.90 -7.06 -5.79
CA PHE A 60 15.75 -8.24 -5.67
C PHE A 60 16.73 -8.40 -6.83
N SER A 61 16.39 -7.91 -8.03
CA SER A 61 17.21 -8.07 -9.22
C SER A 61 18.24 -6.95 -9.41
N LYS A 62 17.97 -5.74 -8.91
CA LYS A 62 18.75 -4.54 -9.22
C LYS A 62 19.63 -4.02 -8.09
N LEU A 63 19.34 -4.36 -6.85
CA LEU A 63 20.02 -3.78 -5.70
C LEU A 63 20.91 -4.79 -4.96
N LYS A 64 22.03 -4.30 -4.44
CA LYS A 64 22.85 -5.00 -3.44
C LYS A 64 22.26 -4.78 -2.05
N LYS A 65 22.69 -5.58 -1.07
CA LYS A 65 22.19 -5.51 0.32
C LYS A 65 22.28 -4.12 0.93
N GLU A 66 23.39 -3.43 0.74
CA GLU A 66 23.62 -2.09 1.27
C GLU A 66 22.68 -1.05 0.62
N GLU A 67 22.43 -1.21 -0.68
CA GLU A 67 21.51 -0.37 -1.45
C GLU A 67 20.06 -0.60 -1.01
N ILE A 68 19.68 -1.86 -0.79
CA ILE A 68 18.36 -2.23 -0.25
C ILE A 68 18.15 -1.62 1.13
N GLU A 69 19.14 -1.72 2.02
CA GLU A 69 19.04 -1.16 3.37
C GLU A 69 18.86 0.36 3.35
N ASN A 70 19.65 1.07 2.53
CA ASN A 70 19.50 2.52 2.30
C ASN A 70 18.10 2.88 1.78
N TYR A 71 17.59 2.13 0.80
CA TYR A 71 16.25 2.33 0.25
C TYR A 71 15.16 2.16 1.32
N LEU A 72 15.21 1.07 2.07
CA LEU A 72 14.23 0.79 3.14
C LEU A 72 14.28 1.88 4.24
N ASP A 73 15.47 2.32 4.66
CA ASP A 73 15.64 3.37 5.66
C ASP A 73 15.08 4.72 5.18
N ASN A 74 15.39 5.09 3.94
CA ASN A 74 14.86 6.30 3.34
C ASN A 74 13.32 6.29 3.28
N ARG A 75 12.73 5.16 2.88
CA ARG A 75 11.27 5.01 2.81
C ARG A 75 10.63 5.04 4.19
N LYS A 76 11.20 4.33 5.16
CA LYS A 76 10.74 4.35 6.56
C LYS A 76 10.75 5.77 7.14
N ALA A 77 11.84 6.52 6.93
CA ALA A 77 11.97 7.89 7.40
C ALA A 77 10.89 8.83 6.86
N LYS A 78 10.31 8.52 5.69
CA LYS A 78 9.19 9.26 5.08
C LYS A 78 7.81 8.73 5.45
N GLY A 79 7.74 7.73 6.35
CA GLY A 79 6.48 7.18 6.84
C GLY A 79 5.92 6.01 6.03
N PHE A 80 6.60 5.55 4.99
CA PHE A 80 6.21 4.35 4.26
C PHE A 80 6.27 3.12 5.16
N ASN A 81 5.30 2.24 5.01
CA ASN A 81 5.23 0.98 5.78
C ASN A 81 5.06 -0.26 4.90
N VAL A 82 4.94 -0.09 3.58
CA VAL A 82 4.88 -1.20 2.62
C VAL A 82 5.84 -0.96 1.46
N ILE A 83 6.52 -2.02 0.99
CA ILE A 83 7.27 -2.03 -0.27
C ILE A 83 6.67 -3.09 -1.18
N GLN A 84 6.24 -2.69 -2.37
CA GLN A 84 5.83 -3.61 -3.43
C GLN A 84 7.06 -4.07 -4.22
N CYS A 85 7.26 -5.38 -4.36
CA CYS A 85 8.42 -5.97 -5.03
C CYS A 85 8.10 -7.32 -5.68
N VAL A 86 8.94 -7.73 -6.63
CA VAL A 86 8.72 -8.96 -7.42
C VAL A 86 9.87 -9.93 -7.18
N ILE A 87 9.56 -11.18 -6.80
CA ILE A 87 10.59 -12.22 -6.61
C ILE A 87 11.13 -12.68 -7.97
N LEU A 88 10.26 -13.23 -8.82
CA LEU A 88 10.76 -13.77 -10.07
C LEU A 88 10.79 -12.72 -11.17
N ARG A 89 12.01 -12.43 -11.62
CA ARG A 89 12.30 -11.73 -12.87
C ARG A 89 13.15 -12.65 -13.74
N ARG A 90 13.21 -12.39 -15.06
CA ARG A 90 14.00 -13.20 -16.00
C ARG A 90 15.50 -12.83 -16.02
N THR A 91 15.95 -12.11 -15.02
CA THR A 91 17.31 -11.59 -14.89
C THR A 91 17.95 -12.12 -13.62
N ALA A 92 19.26 -12.26 -13.63
CA ALA A 92 20.01 -12.52 -12.41
C ALA A 92 19.96 -11.31 -11.47
N ASP A 93 20.18 -11.55 -10.18
CA ASP A 93 20.39 -10.52 -9.18
C ASP A 93 21.78 -9.85 -9.35
N ARG A 94 22.09 -8.91 -8.46
CA ARG A 94 23.38 -8.18 -8.47
C ARG A 94 24.58 -9.02 -8.07
N TYR A 95 24.36 -10.29 -7.68
CA TYR A 95 25.40 -11.25 -7.35
C TYR A 95 25.58 -12.33 -8.43
N GLY A 96 24.77 -12.27 -9.50
CA GLY A 96 24.81 -13.16 -10.66
C GLY A 96 23.96 -14.41 -10.53
N ASP A 97 23.12 -14.50 -9.49
CA ASP A 97 22.25 -15.65 -9.27
C ASP A 97 20.90 -15.45 -9.96
N PHE A 98 20.51 -16.40 -10.82
CA PHE A 98 19.15 -16.44 -11.38
C PHE A 98 18.18 -17.02 -10.35
N PRO A 99 16.91 -16.62 -10.36
CA PRO A 99 15.94 -17.12 -9.38
C PRO A 99 15.58 -18.58 -9.54
N LEU A 100 15.66 -19.12 -10.77
CA LEU A 100 15.28 -20.48 -11.12
C LEU A 100 16.35 -21.13 -12.01
N HIS A 101 16.61 -22.40 -11.82
CA HIS A 101 17.41 -23.20 -12.75
C HIS A 101 16.64 -23.38 -14.08
N ASN A 102 17.21 -22.91 -15.18
CA ASN A 102 16.62 -23.01 -16.52
C ASN A 102 15.17 -22.51 -16.65
N ASN A 103 14.80 -21.48 -15.87
CA ASN A 103 13.43 -20.97 -15.75
C ASN A 103 12.38 -22.02 -15.32
N ASP A 104 12.77 -23.07 -14.62
CA ASP A 104 11.89 -24.10 -14.09
C ASP A 104 11.35 -23.69 -12.71
N PRO A 105 10.03 -23.40 -12.57
CA PRO A 105 9.45 -22.99 -11.29
C PRO A 105 9.60 -24.00 -10.14
N GLU A 106 9.85 -25.28 -10.46
CA GLU A 106 10.06 -26.31 -9.46
C GLU A 106 11.54 -26.41 -9.00
N LYS A 107 12.43 -25.61 -9.59
CA LYS A 107 13.87 -25.61 -9.28
C LYS A 107 14.37 -24.24 -8.84
N PRO A 108 13.90 -23.69 -7.72
CA PRO A 108 14.38 -22.42 -7.18
C PRO A 108 15.87 -22.51 -6.81
N VAL A 109 16.62 -21.42 -7.09
CA VAL A 109 18.05 -21.32 -6.78
C VAL A 109 18.23 -20.80 -5.36
N GLU A 110 18.76 -21.63 -4.46
CA GLU A 110 18.85 -21.31 -3.03
C GLU A 110 19.67 -20.05 -2.75
N ARG A 111 20.73 -19.76 -3.50
CA ARG A 111 21.54 -18.54 -3.32
C ARG A 111 20.74 -17.27 -3.60
N TYR A 112 19.88 -17.28 -4.62
CA TYR A 112 18.96 -16.17 -4.90
C TYR A 112 17.94 -16.01 -3.77
N PHE A 113 17.34 -17.12 -3.32
CA PHE A 113 16.36 -17.07 -2.24
C PHE A 113 16.97 -16.70 -0.89
N ALA A 114 18.26 -16.93 -0.66
CA ALA A 114 18.96 -16.42 0.51
C ALA A 114 19.04 -14.88 0.54
N LEU A 115 19.08 -14.20 -0.61
CA LEU A 115 18.94 -12.75 -0.70
C LEU A 115 17.50 -12.33 -0.33
N VAL A 116 16.50 -13.02 -0.88
CA VAL A 116 15.09 -12.72 -0.56
C VAL A 116 14.83 -12.87 0.94
N ASP A 117 15.32 -13.96 1.56
CA ASP A 117 15.20 -14.19 3.02
C ASP A 117 15.82 -13.05 3.83
N TRP A 118 17.01 -12.60 3.41
CA TRP A 118 17.69 -11.49 4.07
C TRP A 118 16.86 -10.20 3.98
N VAL A 119 16.27 -9.90 2.81
CA VAL A 119 15.41 -8.71 2.62
C VAL A 119 14.14 -8.80 3.46
N VAL A 120 13.48 -9.96 3.50
CA VAL A 120 12.29 -10.19 4.31
C VAL A 120 12.58 -9.93 5.78
N LYS A 121 13.71 -10.45 6.29
CA LYS A 121 14.15 -10.23 7.66
C LYS A 121 14.48 -8.76 7.91
N LYS A 122 15.21 -8.09 7.01
CA LYS A 122 15.53 -6.65 7.13
C LYS A 122 14.30 -5.76 7.14
N ALA A 123 13.33 -6.03 6.28
CA ALA A 123 12.05 -5.32 6.29
C ALA A 123 11.31 -5.51 7.64
N GLN A 124 11.31 -6.73 8.17
CA GLN A 124 10.73 -7.03 9.48
C GLN A 124 11.42 -6.24 10.61
N GLU A 125 12.75 -6.24 10.66
CA GLU A 125 13.55 -5.47 11.63
C GLU A 125 13.23 -3.97 11.59
N LYS A 126 12.83 -3.46 10.41
CA LYS A 126 12.44 -2.08 10.19
C LYS A 126 10.94 -1.82 10.38
N ASN A 127 10.15 -2.81 10.79
CA ASN A 127 8.68 -2.76 10.88
C ASN A 127 8.03 -2.37 9.53
N MET A 128 8.53 -2.91 8.44
CA MET A 128 8.01 -2.73 7.09
C MET A 128 7.40 -4.03 6.56
N ILE A 129 6.29 -3.91 5.88
CA ILE A 129 5.61 -4.99 5.16
C ILE A 129 6.20 -5.08 3.75
N LEU A 130 6.41 -6.27 3.25
CA LEU A 130 6.68 -6.52 1.85
C LEU A 130 5.40 -7.03 1.17
N ALA A 131 4.93 -6.30 0.18
CA ALA A 131 3.86 -6.74 -0.72
C ALA A 131 4.53 -7.42 -1.92
N ILE A 132 4.59 -8.75 -1.87
CA ILE A 132 5.43 -9.56 -2.74
C ILE A 132 4.61 -10.15 -3.89
N LEU A 133 5.03 -9.86 -5.12
CA LEU A 133 4.60 -10.60 -6.29
C LEU A 133 5.48 -11.85 -6.44
N PRO A 134 4.89 -13.07 -6.48
CA PRO A 134 5.65 -14.30 -6.75
C PRO A 134 6.43 -14.24 -8.07
N CYS A 135 5.81 -13.68 -9.10
CA CYS A 135 6.41 -13.45 -10.41
C CYS A 135 5.74 -12.24 -11.08
N TRP A 136 6.39 -11.69 -12.11
CA TRP A 136 5.71 -10.75 -12.98
C TRP A 136 4.71 -11.46 -13.88
N GLY A 137 3.58 -10.81 -14.19
CA GLY A 137 2.44 -11.44 -14.84
C GLY A 137 2.73 -12.02 -16.24
N ASP A 138 3.71 -11.49 -16.97
CA ASP A 138 4.11 -12.03 -18.29
C ASP A 138 4.69 -13.45 -18.20
N MET A 139 5.16 -13.87 -17.03
CA MET A 139 5.62 -15.24 -16.80
C MET A 139 4.45 -16.25 -16.77
N VAL A 140 3.22 -15.76 -16.57
CA VAL A 140 1.98 -16.56 -16.61
C VAL A 140 1.27 -16.38 -17.95
N THR A 141 1.12 -15.14 -18.42
CA THR A 141 0.25 -14.83 -19.56
C THR A 141 1.00 -14.83 -20.90
N GLY A 142 2.29 -14.54 -20.90
CA GLY A 142 3.06 -14.26 -22.10
C GLY A 142 2.73 -12.93 -22.80
N ILE A 143 1.74 -12.17 -22.30
CA ILE A 143 1.36 -10.88 -22.89
C ILE A 143 2.51 -9.90 -22.76
N ARG A 144 2.77 -9.12 -23.83
CA ARG A 144 3.86 -8.14 -23.92
C ARG A 144 5.27 -8.71 -23.73
N SER A 145 5.40 -10.04 -23.67
CA SER A 145 6.70 -10.71 -23.57
C SER A 145 7.09 -11.36 -24.89
N LYS A 146 8.40 -11.32 -25.21
CA LYS A 146 8.98 -12.09 -26.32
C LYS A 146 9.36 -13.51 -25.89
N VAL A 147 9.24 -13.83 -24.60
CA VAL A 147 9.63 -15.11 -24.01
C VAL A 147 8.34 -15.83 -23.58
N ALA A 148 8.27 -17.12 -23.85
CA ALA A 148 7.12 -17.95 -23.48
C ALA A 148 6.85 -17.92 -21.97
N PRO A 149 5.59 -18.03 -21.53
CA PRO A 149 5.25 -18.23 -20.13
C PRO A 149 5.89 -19.51 -19.57
N ILE A 150 6.11 -19.55 -18.28
CA ILE A 150 6.75 -20.69 -17.60
C ILE A 150 5.81 -21.39 -16.63
N PHE A 151 4.65 -20.80 -16.36
CA PHE A 151 3.68 -21.34 -15.40
C PHE A 151 2.53 -22.04 -16.11
N ASP A 152 2.21 -23.22 -15.59
CA ASP A 152 0.95 -23.94 -15.72
C ASP A 152 0.28 -24.10 -14.34
N GLU A 153 -0.86 -24.76 -14.23
CA GLU A 153 -1.58 -24.91 -12.97
C GLU A 153 -0.78 -25.75 -11.96
N ALA A 154 -0.09 -26.80 -12.41
CA ALA A 154 0.63 -27.74 -11.54
C ALA A 154 1.85 -27.07 -10.92
N ASN A 155 2.73 -26.51 -11.73
CA ASN A 155 3.96 -25.87 -11.25
C ASN A 155 3.69 -24.54 -10.54
N ALA A 156 2.61 -23.82 -10.89
CA ALA A 156 2.16 -22.63 -10.17
C ALA A 156 1.74 -22.97 -8.73
N TYR A 157 1.01 -24.08 -8.53
CA TYR A 157 0.69 -24.58 -7.19
C TYR A 157 1.96 -24.97 -6.42
N ALA A 158 2.88 -25.73 -7.06
CA ALA A 158 4.11 -26.18 -6.43
C ALA A 158 4.98 -25.00 -5.96
N PHE A 159 5.17 -23.99 -6.84
CA PHE A 159 5.93 -22.79 -6.54
C PHE A 159 5.25 -21.93 -5.46
N GLY A 160 3.94 -21.72 -5.56
CA GLY A 160 3.19 -21.02 -4.53
C GLY A 160 3.31 -21.68 -3.16
N ARG A 161 3.22 -23.03 -3.10
CA ARG A 161 3.41 -23.81 -1.87
C ARG A 161 4.82 -23.71 -1.32
N TYR A 162 5.84 -23.71 -2.19
CA TYR A 162 7.22 -23.47 -1.79
C TYR A 162 7.39 -22.12 -1.11
N LEU A 163 6.90 -21.03 -1.73
CA LEU A 163 6.95 -19.69 -1.16
C LEU A 163 6.18 -19.59 0.16
N GLY A 164 4.95 -20.11 0.18
CA GLY A 164 4.12 -20.11 1.38
C GLY A 164 4.80 -20.82 2.56
N LYS A 165 5.42 -21.99 2.33
CA LYS A 165 6.16 -22.73 3.37
C LYS A 165 7.41 -21.97 3.82
N ARG A 166 8.20 -21.40 2.88
CA ARG A 166 9.43 -20.70 3.18
C ARG A 166 9.20 -19.49 4.07
N TYR A 167 8.13 -18.76 3.79
CA TYR A 167 7.83 -17.48 4.47
C TYR A 167 6.69 -17.57 5.51
N LYS A 168 6.24 -18.77 5.86
CA LYS A 168 5.14 -19.00 6.81
C LYS A 168 5.29 -18.23 8.12
N ASN A 169 6.50 -18.13 8.66
CA ASN A 169 6.75 -17.53 9.97
C ASN A 169 6.99 -16.00 9.92
N TYR A 170 6.90 -15.39 8.75
CA TYR A 170 7.11 -13.96 8.59
C TYR A 170 5.76 -13.23 8.51
N PRO A 171 5.38 -12.45 9.56
CA PRO A 171 4.10 -11.74 9.58
C PRO A 171 4.09 -10.50 8.67
N ASN A 172 5.24 -10.09 8.18
CA ASN A 172 5.44 -8.88 7.38
C ASN A 172 5.37 -9.11 5.87
N ILE A 173 4.62 -10.13 5.42
CA ILE A 173 4.42 -10.41 3.99
C ILE A 173 2.93 -10.36 3.65
N ILE A 174 2.60 -9.62 2.60
CA ILE A 174 1.32 -9.65 1.89
C ILE A 174 1.62 -10.15 0.48
N TRP A 175 0.81 -11.07 -0.03
CA TRP A 175 1.01 -11.63 -1.35
C TRP A 175 0.18 -10.91 -2.40
N VAL A 176 0.78 -10.66 -3.56
CA VAL A 176 0.13 -9.98 -4.68
C VAL A 176 0.26 -10.85 -5.92
N ALA A 177 -0.81 -11.45 -6.37
CA ALA A 177 -0.85 -12.17 -7.65
C ALA A 177 -0.90 -11.17 -8.83
N GLY A 178 -0.76 -11.63 -10.07
CA GLY A 178 -0.81 -10.78 -11.26
C GLY A 178 0.54 -10.15 -11.59
N GLY A 179 0.58 -8.82 -11.72
CA GLY A 179 1.76 -8.05 -12.08
C GLY A 179 1.66 -7.44 -13.47
N ASP A 180 0.95 -6.30 -13.59
CA ASP A 180 0.70 -5.52 -14.82
C ASP A 180 0.20 -6.37 -16.00
N ASN A 181 -0.62 -7.37 -15.69
CA ASN A 181 -1.20 -8.27 -16.69
C ASN A 181 -2.68 -8.57 -16.36
N PRO A 182 -3.50 -8.84 -17.38
CA PRO A 182 -4.89 -9.28 -17.19
C PRO A 182 -4.89 -10.74 -16.70
N ALA A 183 -5.93 -11.12 -15.92
CA ALA A 183 -6.13 -12.52 -15.58
C ALA A 183 -6.91 -13.28 -16.66
N PHE A 184 -7.65 -12.55 -17.50
CA PHE A 184 -8.24 -13.06 -18.77
C PHE A 184 -8.40 -11.93 -19.79
N VAL A 185 -8.46 -12.31 -21.03
CA VAL A 185 -8.92 -11.51 -22.18
C VAL A 185 -9.87 -12.38 -22.99
N ASP A 186 -10.59 -11.83 -23.99
CA ASP A 186 -11.58 -12.57 -24.76
C ASP A 186 -11.08 -13.89 -25.37
N SER A 187 -9.77 -13.98 -25.67
CA SER A 187 -9.14 -15.14 -26.32
C SER A 187 -8.43 -16.09 -25.36
N ALA A 188 -8.25 -15.73 -24.08
CA ALA A 188 -7.46 -16.52 -23.13
C ALA A 188 -7.81 -16.25 -21.66
N ASP A 189 -7.86 -17.30 -20.85
CA ASP A 189 -8.13 -17.25 -19.42
C ASP A 189 -6.97 -17.87 -18.62
N TRP A 190 -6.25 -17.04 -17.85
CA TRP A 190 -5.14 -17.48 -16.99
C TRP A 190 -5.54 -17.55 -15.52
N ARG A 191 -6.81 -17.28 -15.18
CA ARG A 191 -7.31 -17.39 -13.79
C ARG A 191 -7.06 -18.77 -13.17
N PRO A 192 -7.15 -19.90 -13.88
CA PRO A 192 -6.80 -21.21 -13.31
C PRO A 192 -5.38 -21.27 -12.78
N ILE A 193 -4.39 -20.72 -13.51
CA ILE A 193 -2.97 -20.71 -13.13
C ILE A 193 -2.78 -19.79 -11.90
N PHE A 194 -3.33 -18.58 -11.91
CA PHE A 194 -3.25 -17.67 -10.75
C PHE A 194 -3.95 -18.25 -9.51
N ARG A 195 -5.11 -18.91 -9.67
CA ARG A 195 -5.78 -19.62 -8.56
C ARG A 195 -4.92 -20.72 -7.97
N SER A 196 -4.25 -21.49 -8.83
CA SER A 196 -3.35 -22.57 -8.41
C SER A 196 -2.18 -22.03 -7.60
N MET A 197 -1.55 -20.92 -8.05
CA MET A 197 -0.48 -20.24 -7.32
C MET A 197 -0.97 -19.74 -5.95
N ILE A 198 -2.11 -19.04 -5.90
CA ILE A 198 -2.74 -18.54 -4.68
C ILE A 198 -3.08 -19.70 -3.72
N LYS A 199 -3.66 -20.77 -4.24
CA LYS A 199 -3.95 -21.98 -3.44
C LYS A 199 -2.68 -22.59 -2.87
N GLY A 200 -1.60 -22.63 -3.66
CA GLY A 200 -0.28 -23.08 -3.20
C GLY A 200 0.22 -22.24 -2.03
N ILE A 201 0.20 -20.91 -2.16
CA ILE A 201 0.61 -19.97 -1.10
C ILE A 201 -0.21 -20.19 0.17
N ARG A 202 -1.55 -20.25 0.07
CA ARG A 202 -2.42 -20.51 1.22
C ARG A 202 -2.11 -21.85 1.89
N THR A 203 -1.93 -22.90 1.10
CA THR A 203 -1.55 -24.22 1.62
C THR A 203 -0.21 -24.17 2.37
N GLY A 204 0.77 -23.45 1.80
CA GLY A 204 2.10 -23.30 2.40
C GLY A 204 2.09 -22.52 3.70
N THR A 205 1.28 -21.46 3.79
CA THR A 205 1.16 -20.59 4.97
C THR A 205 0.19 -21.13 6.04
N GLY A 206 -0.56 -22.20 5.77
CA GLY A 206 -1.63 -22.67 6.66
C GLY A 206 -2.87 -21.77 6.64
N ASN A 207 -3.17 -21.16 5.49
CA ASN A 207 -4.27 -20.23 5.24
C ASN A 207 -4.15 -18.85 5.95
N GLU A 208 -2.97 -18.48 6.42
CA GLU A 208 -2.73 -17.19 7.08
C GLU A 208 -2.31 -16.06 6.12
N ALA A 209 -2.21 -16.35 4.82
CA ALA A 209 -1.79 -15.37 3.83
C ALA A 209 -2.90 -14.36 3.52
N LEU A 210 -2.57 -13.07 3.57
CA LEU A 210 -3.39 -11.99 3.00
C LEU A 210 -2.98 -11.81 1.53
N ILE A 211 -3.94 -11.88 0.61
CA ILE A 211 -3.68 -11.96 -0.83
C ILE A 211 -4.56 -11.01 -1.63
N THR A 212 -3.95 -10.32 -2.60
CA THR A 212 -4.63 -9.52 -3.62
C THR A 212 -4.09 -9.82 -5.02
N TYR A 213 -4.57 -9.11 -6.04
CA TYR A 213 -4.18 -9.24 -7.44
C TYR A 213 -3.87 -7.86 -8.04
N HIS A 214 -2.67 -7.71 -8.60
CA HIS A 214 -2.24 -6.52 -9.32
C HIS A 214 -2.66 -6.62 -10.80
N PRO A 215 -3.65 -5.86 -11.25
CA PRO A 215 -4.11 -5.88 -12.64
C PRO A 215 -3.16 -5.10 -13.55
N TRP A 216 -3.44 -5.02 -14.84
CA TRP A 216 -2.78 -4.07 -15.73
C TRP A 216 -3.39 -2.67 -15.63
N GLY A 217 -2.72 -1.68 -16.26
CA GLY A 217 -3.09 -0.26 -16.17
C GLY A 217 -4.54 0.03 -16.47
N GLU A 218 -5.12 0.95 -15.70
CA GLU A 218 -6.52 1.41 -15.77
C GLU A 218 -7.56 0.33 -15.53
N ASN A 219 -7.18 -0.65 -14.69
CA ASN A 219 -8.05 -1.75 -14.29
C ASN A 219 -8.05 -1.95 -12.79
N SER A 220 -8.99 -2.78 -12.36
CA SER A 220 -9.08 -3.29 -11.00
C SER A 220 -9.11 -4.82 -10.99
N SER A 221 -8.63 -5.41 -9.91
CA SER A 221 -8.78 -6.84 -9.64
C SER A 221 -10.24 -7.29 -9.70
N THR A 222 -11.20 -6.40 -9.39
CA THR A 222 -12.63 -6.70 -9.44
C THR A 222 -13.13 -7.08 -10.83
N VAL A 223 -12.46 -6.62 -11.89
CA VAL A 223 -12.79 -7.03 -13.28
C VAL A 223 -12.67 -8.54 -13.44
N TYR A 224 -11.71 -9.16 -12.75
CA TYR A 224 -11.40 -10.59 -12.88
C TYR A 224 -11.96 -11.46 -11.76
N TRP A 225 -12.12 -10.89 -10.52
CA TRP A 225 -12.26 -11.68 -9.30
C TRP A 225 -13.45 -11.27 -8.43
N LYS A 226 -14.32 -10.31 -8.83
CA LYS A 226 -15.43 -9.81 -8.00
C LYS A 226 -16.42 -10.91 -7.57
N ASP A 227 -16.59 -11.92 -8.39
CA ASP A 227 -17.55 -13.01 -8.17
C ASP A 227 -16.92 -14.22 -7.43
N GLU A 228 -15.69 -14.07 -6.94
CA GLU A 228 -14.91 -15.12 -6.28
C GLU A 228 -14.34 -14.70 -4.93
N ASN A 229 -14.20 -15.64 -4.01
CA ASN A 229 -13.51 -15.43 -2.73
C ASN A 229 -12.00 -15.77 -2.81
N THR A 230 -11.40 -15.59 -3.99
CA THR A 230 -9.99 -15.88 -4.23
C THR A 230 -9.08 -14.86 -3.55
N LEU A 231 -9.48 -13.59 -3.54
CA LEU A 231 -8.73 -12.48 -2.99
C LEU A 231 -9.34 -11.99 -1.68
N ASP A 232 -8.48 -11.50 -0.76
CA ASP A 232 -8.90 -10.93 0.51
C ASP A 232 -9.25 -9.43 0.39
N PHE A 233 -8.59 -8.71 -0.52
CA PHE A 233 -8.87 -7.30 -0.80
C PHE A 233 -8.67 -6.98 -2.28
N ASN A 234 -9.28 -5.89 -2.72
CA ASN A 234 -9.23 -5.43 -4.10
C ASN A 234 -8.06 -4.47 -4.31
N MET A 235 -7.36 -4.60 -5.43
CA MET A 235 -6.32 -3.68 -5.86
C MET A 235 -6.65 -3.15 -7.24
N MET A 236 -6.54 -1.85 -7.43
CA MET A 236 -6.58 -1.22 -8.74
C MET A 236 -5.20 -0.70 -9.13
N GLN A 237 -4.93 -0.64 -10.43
CA GLN A 237 -3.84 0.09 -11.03
C GLN A 237 -4.46 1.25 -11.81
N SER A 238 -4.51 2.44 -11.20
CA SER A 238 -5.05 3.61 -11.88
C SER A 238 -4.12 4.11 -12.98
N GLY A 239 -2.81 3.88 -12.86
CA GLY A 239 -1.84 3.90 -13.95
C GLY A 239 -1.40 5.28 -14.41
N HIS A 240 -0.81 5.34 -15.63
CA HIS A 240 0.03 6.44 -16.07
C HIS A 240 -0.45 7.11 -17.37
N ARG A 241 -1.72 6.95 -17.75
CA ARG A 241 -2.19 7.44 -19.06
C ARG A 241 -2.50 8.93 -19.11
N THR A 242 -3.06 9.49 -18.05
CA THR A 242 -3.50 10.89 -18.00
C THR A 242 -3.43 11.46 -16.59
N HIS A 243 -3.41 12.80 -16.48
CA HIS A 243 -3.40 13.51 -15.20
C HIS A 243 -4.72 13.42 -14.41
N ASP A 244 -5.85 13.12 -15.04
CA ASP A 244 -7.18 13.28 -14.47
C ASP A 244 -8.03 12.01 -14.53
N LEU A 245 -7.45 10.87 -14.13
CA LEU A 245 -8.19 9.64 -13.98
C LEU A 245 -9.25 9.76 -12.87
N PRO A 246 -10.49 9.29 -13.11
CA PRO A 246 -11.59 9.37 -12.14
C PRO A 246 -11.49 8.27 -11.06
N VAL A 247 -10.37 8.24 -10.34
CA VAL A 247 -10.09 7.20 -9.32
C VAL A 247 -11.16 7.11 -8.24
N TRP A 248 -11.87 8.22 -7.93
CA TRP A 248 -12.98 8.24 -6.99
C TRP A 248 -14.16 7.36 -7.44
N GLU A 249 -14.44 7.31 -8.73
CA GLU A 249 -15.49 6.44 -9.30
C GLU A 249 -15.10 4.98 -9.18
N TRP A 250 -13.83 4.66 -9.44
CA TRP A 250 -13.32 3.29 -9.35
C TRP A 250 -13.31 2.78 -7.92
N VAL A 251 -12.84 3.59 -6.97
CA VAL A 251 -12.89 3.24 -5.54
C VAL A 251 -14.34 3.04 -5.10
N LYS A 252 -15.27 3.96 -5.47
CA LYS A 252 -16.70 3.85 -5.16
C LYS A 252 -17.30 2.57 -5.73
N ARG A 253 -17.02 2.26 -7.00
CA ARG A 253 -17.48 1.04 -7.67
C ARG A 253 -16.98 -0.20 -6.93
N ASP A 254 -15.67 -0.29 -6.69
CA ASP A 254 -15.07 -1.49 -6.10
C ASP A 254 -15.50 -1.69 -4.64
N ARG A 255 -15.77 -0.63 -3.90
CA ARG A 255 -16.36 -0.69 -2.55
C ARG A 255 -17.82 -1.13 -2.54
N SER A 256 -18.54 -0.99 -3.64
CA SER A 256 -19.95 -1.36 -3.73
C SER A 256 -20.20 -2.86 -3.93
N TYR A 257 -19.18 -3.62 -4.28
CA TYR A 257 -19.31 -5.07 -4.46
C TYR A 257 -19.43 -5.79 -3.12
N MET A 258 -20.22 -6.87 -3.12
CA MET A 258 -20.42 -7.71 -1.93
C MET A 258 -19.85 -9.12 -2.17
N PRO A 259 -19.24 -9.76 -1.17
CA PRO A 259 -18.96 -9.21 0.16
C PRO A 259 -17.99 -8.02 0.10
N ALA A 260 -18.13 -7.09 1.05
CA ALA A 260 -17.27 -5.91 1.13
C ALA A 260 -15.80 -6.32 1.27
N LYS A 261 -14.91 -5.67 0.49
CA LYS A 261 -13.46 -5.87 0.56
C LYS A 261 -12.76 -4.52 0.55
N PRO A 262 -11.63 -4.35 1.27
CA PRO A 262 -10.82 -3.14 1.18
C PRO A 262 -10.41 -2.88 -0.28
N VAL A 263 -10.31 -1.62 -0.65
CA VAL A 263 -9.84 -1.20 -1.98
C VAL A 263 -8.51 -0.46 -1.82
N LEU A 264 -7.52 -0.84 -2.61
CA LEU A 264 -6.19 -0.23 -2.64
C LEU A 264 -5.89 0.30 -4.05
N ASP A 265 -5.44 1.55 -4.17
CA ASP A 265 -4.77 2.02 -5.39
C ASP A 265 -3.29 1.62 -5.29
N GLY A 266 -2.96 0.48 -5.90
CA GLY A 266 -1.66 -0.18 -5.77
C GLY A 266 -0.62 0.35 -6.76
N GLU A 267 -1.06 0.98 -7.86
CA GLU A 267 -0.16 1.59 -8.84
C GLU A 267 -0.84 2.81 -9.49
N PRO A 268 -0.83 3.96 -8.80
CA PRO A 268 -1.23 5.25 -9.38
C PRO A 268 -0.15 5.79 -10.33
N ASN A 269 -0.33 7.01 -10.84
CA ASN A 269 0.72 7.68 -11.59
C ASN A 269 2.00 7.84 -10.74
N TYR A 270 3.16 7.61 -11.36
CA TYR A 270 4.45 7.75 -10.70
C TYR A 270 5.03 9.14 -10.90
N GLU A 271 5.68 9.68 -9.86
CA GLU A 271 6.43 10.93 -9.97
C GLU A 271 7.54 10.80 -11.01
N ASP A 272 7.70 11.82 -11.85
CA ASP A 272 8.64 11.92 -12.97
C ASP A 272 8.46 10.81 -14.04
N HIS A 273 7.30 10.14 -14.10
CA HIS A 273 6.95 9.24 -15.20
C HIS A 273 6.37 10.04 -16.38
N PRO A 274 6.76 9.73 -17.62
CA PRO A 274 6.18 10.39 -18.79
C PRO A 274 4.71 9.98 -18.95
N VAL A 275 3.83 10.94 -19.20
CA VAL A 275 2.40 10.68 -19.39
C VAL A 275 2.19 9.76 -20.59
N ASN A 276 1.44 8.69 -20.38
CA ASN A 276 1.20 7.66 -21.41
C ASN A 276 2.49 7.08 -22.04
N TRP A 277 3.55 6.94 -21.24
CA TRP A 277 4.85 6.38 -21.66
C TRP A 277 5.58 7.17 -22.77
N ASP A 278 5.13 8.39 -23.09
CA ASP A 278 5.73 9.25 -24.12
C ASP A 278 6.11 10.63 -23.50
N ASN A 279 7.39 10.99 -23.54
CA ASN A 279 7.89 12.22 -22.98
C ASN A 279 7.36 13.49 -23.68
N LYS A 280 6.80 13.37 -24.87
CA LYS A 280 6.12 14.46 -25.57
C LYS A 280 4.85 14.92 -24.88
N ASN A 281 4.23 14.05 -24.08
CA ASN A 281 3.04 14.36 -23.30
C ASN A 281 3.36 15.04 -21.94
N GLY A 282 4.64 15.33 -21.66
CA GLY A 282 5.08 15.81 -20.37
C GLY A 282 5.22 14.69 -19.33
N TYR A 283 5.30 15.08 -18.06
CA TYR A 283 5.59 14.18 -16.95
C TYR A 283 4.65 14.44 -15.78
N PHE A 284 4.31 13.40 -15.03
CA PHE A 284 3.65 13.56 -13.74
C PHE A 284 4.62 14.18 -12.73
N ARG A 285 4.17 15.22 -12.05
CA ARG A 285 4.92 15.90 -11.01
C ARG A 285 4.35 15.56 -9.63
N ALA A 286 5.02 15.99 -8.58
CA ALA A 286 4.58 15.78 -7.21
C ALA A 286 3.10 16.17 -6.96
N TYR A 287 2.61 17.22 -7.63
CA TYR A 287 1.21 17.64 -7.57
C TYR A 287 0.27 16.59 -8.15
N ASP A 288 0.58 16.04 -9.33
CA ASP A 288 -0.26 15.04 -10.00
C ASP A 288 -0.36 13.78 -9.19
N VAL A 289 0.78 13.30 -8.67
CA VAL A 289 0.84 12.13 -7.80
C VAL A 289 0.01 12.38 -6.53
N ARG A 290 0.26 13.48 -5.83
CA ARG A 290 -0.47 13.85 -4.61
C ARG A 290 -1.97 13.93 -4.84
N LYS A 291 -2.40 14.58 -5.92
CA LYS A 291 -3.81 14.69 -6.32
C LYS A 291 -4.48 13.31 -6.42
N GLN A 292 -3.82 12.36 -7.05
CA GLN A 292 -4.37 11.01 -7.23
C GLN A 292 -4.40 10.24 -5.91
N LEU A 293 -3.33 10.28 -5.10
CA LEU A 293 -3.28 9.62 -3.79
C LEU A 293 -4.40 10.11 -2.86
N TYR A 294 -4.58 11.43 -2.75
CA TYR A 294 -5.62 12.01 -1.90
C TYR A 294 -7.02 11.63 -2.37
N ARG A 295 -7.29 11.69 -3.68
CA ARG A 295 -8.60 11.29 -4.22
C ARG A 295 -8.94 9.84 -3.94
N SER A 296 -8.00 8.92 -4.12
CA SER A 296 -8.21 7.50 -3.81
C SER A 296 -8.56 7.30 -2.34
N VAL A 297 -7.79 7.88 -1.41
CA VAL A 297 -8.01 7.73 0.05
C VAL A 297 -9.29 8.40 0.52
N PHE A 298 -9.59 9.60 0.01
CA PHE A 298 -10.79 10.36 0.40
C PHE A 298 -12.08 9.76 -0.18
N SER A 299 -11.96 8.91 -1.18
CA SER A 299 -13.07 8.11 -1.72
C SER A 299 -13.24 6.77 -1.01
N GLY A 300 -12.41 6.46 0.00
CA GLY A 300 -12.55 5.29 0.86
C GLY A 300 -11.54 4.17 0.60
N ALA A 301 -10.49 4.38 -0.19
CA ALA A 301 -9.41 3.40 -0.29
C ALA A 301 -8.75 3.18 1.08
N CYS A 302 -8.38 1.92 1.38
CA CYS A 302 -7.73 1.54 2.65
C CYS A 302 -6.29 2.07 2.75
N GLY A 303 -5.74 2.52 1.64
CA GLY A 303 -4.42 3.09 1.49
C GLY A 303 -4.08 3.36 0.04
N VAL A 304 -2.82 3.69 -0.20
CA VAL A 304 -2.27 3.97 -1.53
C VAL A 304 -0.81 3.55 -1.62
N THR A 305 -0.32 3.35 -2.84
CA THR A 305 1.11 3.15 -3.11
C THR A 305 1.63 4.34 -3.91
N TYR A 306 2.73 4.94 -3.45
CA TYR A 306 3.50 5.91 -4.21
C TYR A 306 4.45 5.18 -5.15
N GLY A 307 4.80 5.81 -6.27
CA GLY A 307 5.87 5.36 -7.14
C GLY A 307 6.65 6.53 -7.72
N HIS A 308 7.90 6.25 -8.08
CA HIS A 308 8.75 7.17 -8.81
C HIS A 308 9.37 6.46 -10.02
N HIS A 309 9.42 7.13 -11.16
CA HIS A 309 9.83 6.53 -12.43
C HIS A 309 11.23 5.89 -12.42
N ALA A 310 12.20 6.52 -11.78
CA ALA A 310 13.55 5.96 -11.66
C ALA A 310 13.66 4.88 -10.56
N ILE A 311 12.75 4.88 -9.55
CA ILE A 311 12.86 3.98 -8.39
C ILE A 311 12.24 2.62 -8.69
N TRP A 312 11.08 2.54 -9.32
CA TRP A 312 10.48 1.23 -9.59
C TRP A 312 11.39 0.30 -10.39
N GLN A 313 12.22 0.87 -11.29
CA GLN A 313 13.21 0.17 -12.11
C GLN A 313 14.63 0.20 -11.53
N PHE A 314 14.86 0.90 -10.42
CA PHE A 314 16.17 1.18 -9.81
C PHE A 314 17.22 1.57 -10.85
N TYR A 315 16.85 2.53 -11.73
CA TYR A 315 17.75 3.01 -12.77
C TYR A 315 19.03 3.58 -12.17
N SER A 316 20.16 3.08 -12.60
CA SER A 316 21.48 3.44 -12.09
C SER A 316 22.51 3.61 -13.22
N LYS A 317 23.66 4.15 -12.89
CA LYS A 317 24.78 4.30 -13.84
C LYS A 317 25.30 2.99 -14.45
N THR A 318 24.92 1.85 -13.89
CA THR A 318 25.30 0.53 -14.42
C THR A 318 24.36 0.02 -15.50
N ASP A 319 23.21 0.69 -15.69
CA ASP A 319 22.25 0.35 -16.74
C ASP A 319 22.66 1.02 -18.05
N LYS A 320 22.53 0.29 -19.16
CA LYS A 320 22.87 0.82 -20.50
C LYS A 320 21.98 1.99 -20.89
N LYS A 321 20.71 1.97 -20.50
CA LYS A 321 19.70 2.99 -20.73
C LYS A 321 18.55 2.86 -19.76
N PRO A 322 17.82 3.94 -19.40
CA PRO A 322 16.61 3.86 -18.64
C PRO A 322 15.46 3.24 -19.45
N ILE A 323 14.45 2.72 -18.74
CA ILE A 323 13.15 2.43 -19.33
C ILE A 323 12.39 3.77 -19.44
N ALA A 324 11.78 4.01 -20.60
CA ALA A 324 10.86 5.13 -20.85
C ALA A 324 11.34 6.50 -20.30
N TYR A 325 12.54 6.92 -20.71
CA TYR A 325 13.05 8.30 -20.50
C TYR A 325 13.29 8.71 -19.03
N ALA A 326 13.58 7.78 -18.09
CA ALA A 326 13.99 8.20 -16.75
C ALA A 326 15.23 9.11 -16.83
N ASP A 327 15.16 10.31 -16.22
CA ASP A 327 16.11 11.39 -16.39
C ASP A 327 17.13 11.50 -15.25
N ARG A 328 17.04 10.63 -14.24
CA ARG A 328 17.91 10.60 -13.06
C ARG A 328 18.08 9.20 -12.53
N TYR A 329 19.13 8.99 -11.72
CA TYR A 329 19.34 7.74 -11.03
C TYR A 329 18.40 7.61 -9.83
N TRP A 330 18.12 6.35 -9.44
CA TRP A 330 17.20 6.06 -8.33
C TRP A 330 17.64 6.69 -7.00
N THR A 331 18.97 6.80 -6.77
CA THR A 331 19.52 7.45 -5.57
C THR A 331 19.24 8.95 -5.51
N GLU A 332 19.19 9.62 -6.65
CA GLU A 332 18.83 11.05 -6.77
C GLU A 332 17.33 11.27 -6.65
N ALA A 333 16.56 10.21 -6.94
CA ALA A 333 15.10 10.22 -6.90
C ALA A 333 14.52 9.97 -5.49
N LEU A 334 15.32 9.46 -4.56
CA LEU A 334 14.84 9.07 -3.23
C LEU A 334 14.14 10.22 -2.47
N ASP A 335 14.60 11.44 -2.67
CA ASP A 335 14.12 12.62 -1.94
C ASP A 335 13.28 13.57 -2.80
N ARG A 336 12.62 13.02 -3.83
CA ARG A 336 11.67 13.81 -4.62
C ARG A 336 10.46 14.22 -3.76
N PRO A 337 9.89 15.41 -4.04
CA PRO A 337 8.85 15.99 -3.18
C PRO A 337 7.65 15.09 -2.96
N GLY A 338 7.19 14.32 -3.97
CA GLY A 338 6.03 13.44 -3.86
C GLY A 338 6.20 12.36 -2.80
N ALA A 339 7.43 11.88 -2.59
CA ALA A 339 7.71 10.87 -1.54
C ALA A 339 7.43 11.40 -0.13
N PHE A 340 7.81 12.65 0.18
CA PHE A 340 7.49 13.29 1.45
C PHE A 340 5.98 13.56 1.57
N GLN A 341 5.37 14.03 0.48
CA GLN A 341 3.96 14.42 0.45
C GLN A 341 3.01 13.22 0.59
N ALA A 342 3.42 12.04 0.14
CA ALA A 342 2.73 10.78 0.43
C ALA A 342 2.74 10.47 1.95
N GLY A 343 3.86 10.72 2.63
CA GLY A 343 3.95 10.62 4.08
C GLY A 343 3.02 11.61 4.80
N TYR A 344 2.87 12.83 4.29
CA TYR A 344 1.96 13.84 4.86
C TYR A 344 0.49 13.43 4.79
N LEU A 345 0.10 12.70 3.74
CA LEU A 345 -1.24 12.10 3.66
C LEU A 345 -1.48 11.12 4.82
N LYS A 346 -0.52 10.22 5.08
CA LYS A 346 -0.62 9.28 6.20
C LYS A 346 -0.69 10.01 7.53
N ASN A 347 0.12 11.05 7.76
CA ASN A 347 0.07 11.88 8.97
C ASN A 347 -1.31 12.53 9.14
N LEU A 348 -1.87 13.07 8.07
CA LEU A 348 -3.20 13.67 8.07
C LEU A 348 -4.26 12.65 8.49
N ILE A 349 -4.29 11.48 7.85
CA ILE A 349 -5.25 10.41 8.18
C ILE A 349 -5.07 9.92 9.61
N ALA A 350 -3.82 9.71 10.07
CA ALA A 350 -3.50 9.27 11.42
C ALA A 350 -3.79 10.34 12.50
N SER A 351 -4.01 11.59 12.13
CA SER A 351 -4.42 12.65 13.06
C SER A 351 -5.88 12.54 13.51
N ARG A 352 -6.64 11.62 12.97
CA ARG A 352 -8.00 11.21 13.35
C ARG A 352 -8.07 9.68 13.36
N THR A 353 -9.27 9.11 13.52
CA THR A 353 -9.42 7.65 13.50
C THR A 353 -9.15 7.08 12.09
N ILE A 354 -8.22 6.11 11.98
CA ILE A 354 -7.73 5.62 10.68
C ILE A 354 -8.79 4.80 9.93
N ASN A 355 -9.44 3.85 10.61
CA ASN A 355 -10.31 2.83 9.99
C ASN A 355 -11.81 3.11 10.15
N ASP A 356 -12.21 4.37 10.21
CA ASP A 356 -13.63 4.74 10.35
C ASP A 356 -14.11 5.75 9.28
N ARG A 357 -13.36 5.89 8.19
CA ARG A 357 -13.66 6.85 7.13
C ARG A 357 -14.85 6.41 6.27
N ILE A 358 -15.90 7.22 6.26
CA ILE A 358 -17.10 7.03 5.44
C ILE A 358 -17.10 8.09 4.34
N PRO A 359 -16.88 7.73 3.06
CA PRO A 359 -16.99 8.67 1.94
C PRO A 359 -18.37 9.31 1.90
N ASP A 360 -18.40 10.64 1.86
CA ASP A 360 -19.66 11.41 1.91
C ASP A 360 -19.58 12.69 1.08
N GLN A 361 -20.04 12.61 -0.15
CA GLN A 361 -20.10 13.76 -1.05
C GLN A 361 -21.23 14.74 -0.72
N SER A 362 -22.20 14.37 0.14
CA SER A 362 -23.28 15.28 0.57
C SER A 362 -22.79 16.42 1.47
N ILE A 363 -21.56 16.31 1.97
CA ILE A 363 -20.87 17.40 2.69
C ILE A 363 -20.65 18.61 1.77
N ILE A 364 -20.48 18.39 0.46
CA ILE A 364 -20.19 19.46 -0.49
C ILE A 364 -21.50 19.97 -1.09
N GLU A 365 -21.91 21.17 -0.70
CA GLU A 365 -23.15 21.80 -1.15
C GLU A 365 -22.97 22.67 -2.41
N ALA A 366 -21.77 23.26 -2.57
CA ALA A 366 -21.44 24.08 -3.73
C ALA A 366 -19.96 24.04 -4.05
N GLY A 367 -19.61 24.13 -5.33
CA GLY A 367 -18.23 24.17 -5.80
C GLY A 367 -17.59 22.79 -6.02
N GLN A 368 -18.39 21.72 -6.20
CA GLN A 368 -17.90 20.34 -6.35
C GLN A 368 -16.78 20.18 -7.40
N GLY A 369 -16.89 20.82 -8.55
CA GLY A 369 -15.95 20.65 -9.67
C GLY A 369 -16.10 19.31 -10.41
N GLU A 370 -15.39 19.20 -11.52
CA GLU A 370 -15.38 18.03 -12.38
C GLU A 370 -13.94 17.66 -12.77
N LYS A 371 -13.69 16.46 -13.26
CA LYS A 371 -12.39 16.00 -13.76
C LYS A 371 -11.24 16.36 -12.81
N GLY A 372 -10.25 17.14 -13.27
CA GLY A 372 -9.10 17.61 -12.49
C GLY A 372 -9.44 18.41 -11.23
N GLU A 373 -10.64 19.01 -11.18
CA GLU A 373 -11.13 19.80 -10.03
C GLU A 373 -12.05 19.05 -9.08
N TYR A 374 -12.38 17.76 -9.38
CA TYR A 374 -13.35 17.00 -8.57
C TYR A 374 -12.90 16.87 -7.12
N ILE A 375 -13.72 17.41 -6.20
CA ILE A 375 -13.49 17.40 -4.76
C ILE A 375 -13.97 16.09 -4.17
N THR A 376 -13.22 15.50 -3.26
CA THR A 376 -13.59 14.29 -2.52
C THR A 376 -13.70 14.57 -1.03
N ALA A 377 -14.68 13.95 -0.37
CA ALA A 377 -14.94 14.16 1.05
C ALA A 377 -15.32 12.88 1.77
N PHE A 378 -14.99 12.83 3.05
CA PHE A 378 -15.43 11.78 3.97
C PHE A 378 -15.63 12.36 5.38
N HIS A 379 -16.36 11.63 6.22
CA HIS A 379 -16.45 11.89 7.65
C HIS A 379 -16.06 10.63 8.46
N GLY A 380 -15.73 10.81 9.73
CA GLY A 380 -15.54 9.69 10.65
C GLY A 380 -16.87 9.01 10.99
N ALA A 381 -16.90 7.70 11.16
CA ALA A 381 -18.10 6.92 11.51
C ALA A 381 -18.73 7.39 12.83
N ASP A 382 -17.92 7.91 13.76
CA ASP A 382 -18.39 8.51 15.00
C ASP A 382 -18.96 9.94 14.83
N SER A 383 -18.93 10.49 13.61
CA SER A 383 -19.38 11.83 13.25
C SER A 383 -18.70 12.97 14.02
N ASN A 384 -17.44 12.79 14.42
CA ASN A 384 -16.68 13.80 15.15
C ASN A 384 -15.77 14.65 14.28
N TYR A 385 -15.57 14.29 13.02
CA TYR A 385 -14.78 15.06 12.08
C TYR A 385 -15.21 14.81 10.64
N ALA A 386 -14.82 15.70 9.74
CA ALA A 386 -14.87 15.51 8.30
C ALA A 386 -13.61 16.09 7.64
N MET A 387 -13.20 15.51 6.52
CA MET A 387 -12.11 16.00 5.70
C MET A 387 -12.54 16.12 4.25
N ILE A 388 -12.19 17.23 3.62
CA ILE A 388 -12.57 17.57 2.25
C ILE A 388 -11.30 17.94 1.49
N TYR A 389 -10.93 17.18 0.47
CA TYR A 389 -9.77 17.45 -0.37
C TYR A 389 -10.18 18.24 -1.60
N LEU A 390 -9.63 19.44 -1.73
CA LEU A 390 -9.76 20.32 -2.88
C LEU A 390 -8.49 20.19 -3.73
N PRO A 391 -8.54 19.55 -4.90
CA PRO A 391 -7.37 19.46 -5.78
C PRO A 391 -6.94 20.80 -6.35
N VAL A 392 -7.89 21.73 -6.49
CA VAL A 392 -7.65 23.10 -6.93
C VAL A 392 -8.21 24.04 -5.87
N GLY A 393 -7.44 25.05 -5.49
CA GLY A 393 -7.84 26.05 -4.51
C GLY A 393 -8.98 26.90 -5.05
N LYS A 394 -10.19 26.72 -4.50
CA LYS A 394 -11.40 27.50 -4.83
C LYS A 394 -12.37 27.56 -3.65
N LYS A 395 -13.26 28.56 -3.69
CA LYS A 395 -14.32 28.68 -2.70
C LYS A 395 -15.25 27.46 -2.77
N ILE A 396 -15.61 26.91 -1.60
CA ILE A 396 -16.56 25.80 -1.48
C ILE A 396 -17.66 26.13 -0.48
N GLY A 397 -18.85 25.57 -0.71
CA GLY A 397 -19.99 25.54 0.22
C GLY A 397 -20.08 24.16 0.88
N ILE A 398 -20.22 24.12 2.19
CA ILE A 398 -20.22 22.92 3.02
C ILE A 398 -21.50 22.79 3.79
N ASN A 399 -22.11 21.60 3.79
CA ASN A 399 -23.14 21.18 4.72
C ASN A 399 -22.50 20.33 5.84
N PRO A 400 -22.30 20.86 7.04
CA PRO A 400 -21.64 20.13 8.13
C PRO A 400 -22.61 19.23 8.93
N SER A 401 -23.74 18.79 8.38
CA SER A 401 -24.77 18.01 9.11
C SER A 401 -24.22 16.66 9.61
N SER A 402 -23.28 16.03 8.87
CA SER A 402 -22.62 14.78 9.26
C SER A 402 -21.71 14.90 10.48
N ILE A 403 -21.41 16.12 10.98
CA ILE A 403 -20.57 16.34 12.16
C ILE A 403 -21.45 16.63 13.39
N LYS A 404 -21.22 15.92 14.50
CA LYS A 404 -21.89 16.11 15.79
C LYS A 404 -21.56 17.47 16.44
N GLY A 405 -22.42 17.89 17.37
CA GLY A 405 -22.23 19.11 18.13
C GLY A 405 -22.78 20.36 17.45
N SER A 406 -22.86 21.46 18.19
CA SER A 406 -23.36 22.77 17.72
C SER A 406 -22.23 23.69 17.25
N LYS A 407 -20.98 23.35 17.55
CA LYS A 407 -19.77 24.10 17.16
C LYS A 407 -18.74 23.23 16.52
N ILE A 408 -18.04 23.75 15.52
CA ILE A 408 -16.94 23.10 14.82
C ILE A 408 -15.68 23.96 14.86
N VAL A 409 -14.52 23.30 14.94
CA VAL A 409 -13.22 23.90 14.67
C VAL A 409 -12.86 23.59 13.23
N ALA A 410 -12.49 24.59 12.47
CA ALA A 410 -12.09 24.43 11.07
C ALA A 410 -10.59 24.73 10.87
N TRP A 411 -9.99 23.96 9.96
CA TRP A 411 -8.58 24.05 9.60
C TRP A 411 -8.38 23.94 8.11
N TRP A 412 -7.38 24.65 7.59
CA TRP A 412 -6.75 24.32 6.31
C TRP A 412 -5.47 23.52 6.55
N PHE A 413 -5.39 22.34 5.94
CA PHE A 413 -4.16 21.55 5.92
C PHE A 413 -3.53 21.64 4.53
N ASN A 414 -2.22 21.92 4.49
CA ASN A 414 -1.45 22.04 3.26
C ASN A 414 -0.75 20.71 2.92
N PRO A 415 -1.19 19.98 1.88
CA PRO A 415 -0.61 18.69 1.49
C PRO A 415 0.85 18.76 1.01
N LYS A 416 1.35 19.96 0.68
CA LYS A 416 2.73 20.16 0.18
C LYS A 416 3.77 20.16 1.28
N ASN A 417 3.40 20.50 2.54
CA ASN A 417 4.36 20.78 3.60
C ASN A 417 3.93 20.37 5.01
N ASP A 418 2.87 19.55 5.14
CA ASP A 418 2.36 19.03 6.42
C ASP A 418 1.98 20.11 7.46
N LYS A 419 1.59 21.30 7.00
CA LYS A 419 1.21 22.42 7.88
C LYS A 419 -0.30 22.59 7.94
N ALA A 420 -0.84 22.78 9.15
CA ALA A 420 -2.20 23.14 9.39
C ALA A 420 -2.34 24.61 9.81
N ILE A 421 -3.35 25.30 9.27
CA ILE A 421 -3.71 26.68 9.59
C ILE A 421 -5.09 26.65 10.23
N ARG A 422 -5.21 27.06 11.48
CA ARG A 422 -6.51 27.14 12.15
C ARG A 422 -7.31 28.31 11.59
N ILE A 423 -8.49 28.01 11.04
CA ILE A 423 -9.41 29.05 10.52
C ILE A 423 -10.18 29.67 11.69
N GLY A 424 -10.74 28.84 12.57
CA GLY A 424 -11.49 29.35 13.72
C GLY A 424 -12.43 28.32 14.35
N LEU A 425 -13.20 28.83 15.33
CA LEU A 425 -14.32 28.14 15.96
C LEU A 425 -15.63 28.76 15.45
N PHE A 426 -16.52 27.93 14.96
CA PHE A 426 -17.78 28.38 14.34
C PHE A 426 -18.98 27.72 14.98
N VAL A 427 -20.08 28.47 15.14
CA VAL A 427 -21.40 27.88 15.36
C VAL A 427 -21.83 27.23 14.05
N LYS A 428 -22.24 25.97 14.12
CA LYS A 428 -22.66 25.19 12.96
C LYS A 428 -23.92 25.78 12.34
N LYS A 429 -23.88 26.04 11.03
CA LYS A 429 -25.01 26.47 10.21
C LYS A 429 -25.32 25.42 9.17
N ARG A 430 -26.51 25.45 8.57
CA ARG A 430 -26.91 24.55 7.50
C ARG A 430 -25.91 24.58 6.34
N THR A 431 -25.53 25.78 5.93
CA THR A 431 -24.52 26.01 4.89
C THR A 431 -23.40 26.88 5.45
N MET A 432 -22.15 26.51 5.20
CA MET A 432 -20.97 27.27 5.54
C MET A 432 -20.05 27.37 4.32
N SER A 433 -19.39 28.52 4.15
CA SER A 433 -18.46 28.74 3.02
C SER A 433 -17.03 28.88 3.51
N PHE A 434 -16.10 28.28 2.80
CA PHE A 434 -14.67 28.36 3.07
C PHE A 434 -13.88 28.71 1.80
N ILE A 435 -12.83 29.50 1.96
CA ILE A 435 -11.91 29.88 0.89
C ILE A 435 -10.51 29.46 1.34
N PRO A 436 -9.77 28.66 0.55
CA PRO A 436 -8.42 28.27 0.92
C PRO A 436 -7.44 29.45 0.85
N PRO A 437 -6.28 29.36 1.53
CA PRO A 437 -5.29 30.45 1.58
C PRO A 437 -4.76 30.89 0.23
N ASP A 438 -4.63 29.97 -0.73
CA ASP A 438 -4.30 30.27 -2.12
C ASP A 438 -5.26 29.55 -3.08
N THR A 439 -5.36 30.03 -4.32
CA THR A 439 -6.32 29.60 -5.33
C THR A 439 -5.62 29.26 -6.64
N GLY A 440 -6.30 28.47 -7.50
CA GLY A 440 -5.83 28.08 -8.82
C GLY A 440 -5.17 26.71 -8.86
N ASP A 441 -4.70 26.34 -10.04
CA ASP A 441 -4.05 25.05 -10.30
C ASP A 441 -2.78 24.87 -9.45
N GLY A 442 -2.54 23.65 -8.99
CA GLY A 442 -1.43 23.32 -8.12
C GLY A 442 -1.56 23.84 -6.68
N SER A 443 -2.66 24.54 -6.35
CA SER A 443 -2.98 25.03 -5.00
C SER A 443 -4.01 24.13 -4.34
N ASP A 444 -3.62 22.88 -4.07
CA ASP A 444 -4.49 21.92 -3.39
C ASP A 444 -4.47 22.08 -1.87
N TRP A 445 -5.63 21.83 -1.25
CA TRP A 445 -5.86 21.99 0.18
C TRP A 445 -6.79 20.91 0.73
N VAL A 446 -6.65 20.63 2.04
CA VAL A 446 -7.65 19.86 2.78
C VAL A 446 -8.34 20.78 3.79
N LEU A 447 -9.68 20.90 3.69
CA LEU A 447 -10.49 21.46 4.77
C LEU A 447 -10.76 20.34 5.77
N VAL A 448 -10.36 20.56 7.03
CA VAL A 448 -10.66 19.67 8.15
C VAL A 448 -11.64 20.37 9.08
N LEU A 449 -12.73 19.69 9.37
CA LEU A 449 -13.80 20.16 10.26
C LEU A 449 -13.92 19.21 11.43
N ASP A 450 -13.76 19.69 12.64
CA ASP A 450 -13.80 18.91 13.88
C ASP A 450 -14.96 19.32 14.78
N ASN A 451 -15.61 18.36 15.41
CA ASN A 451 -16.49 18.63 16.55
C ASN A 451 -15.69 19.31 17.67
N ALA A 452 -16.06 20.54 18.02
CA ALA A 452 -15.31 21.36 18.97
C ALA A 452 -15.17 20.71 20.37
N ASN A 453 -16.04 19.77 20.72
CA ASN A 453 -16.00 19.07 22.01
C ASN A 453 -14.90 17.99 22.08
N LYS A 454 -14.32 17.57 20.95
CA LYS A 454 -13.33 16.46 20.89
C LYS A 454 -11.88 16.88 21.12
N ARG A 455 -11.55 18.16 20.99
CA ARG A 455 -10.20 18.72 21.22
C ARG A 455 -9.10 17.96 20.47
N PHE A 456 -9.35 17.65 19.19
CA PHE A 456 -8.32 17.04 18.34
C PHE A 456 -7.07 17.93 18.23
N ASN A 457 -5.91 17.32 18.09
CA ASN A 457 -4.68 17.99 17.68
C ASN A 457 -4.83 18.64 16.30
N ALA A 458 -3.94 19.57 15.96
CA ALA A 458 -3.87 20.11 14.60
C ALA A 458 -3.76 18.98 13.57
N PRO A 459 -4.44 19.06 12.41
CA PRO A 459 -4.31 18.08 11.34
C PRO A 459 -2.84 17.80 10.98
N GLY A 460 -2.51 16.54 10.66
CA GLY A 460 -1.13 16.10 10.41
C GLY A 460 -0.32 15.82 11.68
N ARG A 461 -0.90 16.00 12.86
CA ARG A 461 -0.28 15.65 14.14
C ARG A 461 -1.09 14.54 14.78
N PRO A 462 -0.62 13.27 14.76
CA PRO A 462 -1.30 12.15 15.39
C PRO A 462 -1.66 12.45 16.84
N ALA A 463 -2.74 11.84 17.33
CA ALA A 463 -3.07 11.90 18.75
C ALA A 463 -1.91 11.31 19.56
N SER A 464 -1.50 12.04 20.60
CA SER A 464 -0.48 11.58 21.56
C SER A 464 -0.97 10.40 22.39
#